data_4ac4d7fbde009da6c276992b91f8a1d9
#
_entry.id   4ac4d7fbde009da6c276992b91f8a1d9
#
_cell.length_a   1.000
_cell.length_b   1.000
_cell.length_c   1.000
_cell.angle_alpha   90.00
_cell.angle_beta   90.00
_cell.angle_gamma   90.00
#
_symmetry.space_group_name_H-M   'P 1'
#
loop_
_entity.id
_entity.type
_entity.pdbx_description
1 polymer ?
#
loop_
_entity_poly.entity_id
_entity_poly.type
_entity_poly.pdbx_seq_one_letter_code
_entity_poly.pdbx_strand_id
1 'polypeptide(L)'
;MAYSVTFAPVNESHHHLLRRWLRQPHVREWWGDPEQELKLIAHGKDDDGTEGFAIVLDDAPVGYIQSWMPSQFDNEGWEQGLSPDVRGIDVFIGETSALGNGVAIISAFVHRLFTEGHDHLVIDPDKQNHRAIRAYEKVGFVRYGETEESVLMELKRA
;
A
#
# COMPACT_ATOMS: atom_id res chain seq x y z
N MET A 1 -18.63 10.01 -12.32
CA MET A 1 -19.00 10.05 -10.90
C MET A 1 -17.78 9.80 -10.03
N ALA A 2 -17.62 10.60 -9.01
CA ALA A 2 -16.56 10.39 -8.05
C ALA A 2 -16.97 9.30 -7.07
N TYR A 3 -16.11 8.33 -6.83
CA TYR A 3 -16.29 7.33 -5.78
C TYR A 3 -15.90 7.92 -4.43
N SER A 4 -16.60 7.54 -3.37
CA SER A 4 -16.21 7.85 -2.01
C SER A 4 -15.20 6.81 -1.54
N VAL A 5 -13.97 7.25 -1.28
CA VAL A 5 -12.90 6.38 -0.77
C VAL A 5 -12.63 6.72 0.68
N THR A 6 -12.76 5.74 1.56
CA THR A 6 -12.40 5.87 2.97
C THR A 6 -11.52 4.70 3.40
N PHE A 7 -10.89 4.83 4.56
CA PHE A 7 -9.95 3.83 5.08
C PHE A 7 -10.35 3.49 6.51
N ALA A 8 -10.68 2.23 6.75
CA ALA A 8 -11.07 1.75 8.07
C ALA A 8 -9.92 0.96 8.69
N PRO A 9 -9.47 1.31 9.91
CA PRO A 9 -8.41 0.54 10.55
C PRO A 9 -8.75 -0.95 10.57
N VAL A 10 -7.79 -1.79 10.20
CA VAL A 10 -8.00 -3.25 10.18
C VAL A 10 -8.24 -3.77 11.59
N ASN A 11 -9.21 -4.65 11.73
CA ASN A 11 -9.51 -5.36 12.97
C ASN A 11 -10.01 -6.78 12.65
N GLU A 12 -10.39 -7.52 13.67
CA GLU A 12 -10.82 -8.92 13.50
C GLU A 12 -11.98 -9.09 12.53
N SER A 13 -12.86 -8.11 12.41
CA SER A 13 -14.00 -8.20 11.48
C SER A 13 -13.57 -8.26 10.02
N HIS A 14 -12.35 -7.85 9.70
CA HIS A 14 -11.82 -7.86 8.35
C HIS A 14 -11.08 -9.15 7.98
N HIS A 15 -10.78 -10.03 8.95
CA HIS A 15 -9.90 -11.18 8.72
C HIS A 15 -10.39 -12.11 7.61
N HIS A 16 -11.70 -12.38 7.56
CA HIS A 16 -12.25 -13.28 6.53
C HIS A 16 -12.13 -12.66 5.12
N LEU A 17 -12.27 -11.35 5.01
CA LEU A 17 -12.08 -10.63 3.74
C LEU A 17 -10.62 -10.65 3.32
N LEU A 18 -9.72 -10.34 4.24
CA LEU A 18 -8.27 -10.34 3.97
C LEU A 18 -7.82 -11.72 3.50
N ARG A 19 -8.28 -12.79 4.18
CA ARG A 19 -7.93 -14.15 3.77
C ARG A 19 -8.44 -14.46 2.37
N ARG A 20 -9.67 -14.09 2.05
CA ARG A 20 -10.24 -14.30 0.73
C ARG A 20 -9.46 -13.53 -0.35
N TRP A 21 -9.15 -12.25 -0.07
CA TRP A 21 -8.43 -11.42 -1.03
C TRP A 21 -7.00 -11.90 -1.27
N LEU A 22 -6.29 -12.26 -0.21
CA LEU A 22 -4.90 -12.73 -0.32
C LEU A 22 -4.77 -14.02 -1.13
N ARG A 23 -5.83 -14.80 -1.22
CA ARG A 23 -5.88 -16.03 -2.03
C ARG A 23 -6.21 -15.77 -3.50
N GLN A 24 -6.66 -14.57 -3.85
CA GLN A 24 -6.94 -14.25 -5.24
C GLN A 24 -5.65 -14.26 -6.05
N PRO A 25 -5.64 -14.88 -7.25
CA PRO A 25 -4.41 -14.99 -8.05
C PRO A 25 -3.73 -13.64 -8.31
N HIS A 26 -4.49 -12.59 -8.58
CA HIS A 26 -3.93 -11.26 -8.86
C HIS A 26 -3.30 -10.59 -7.64
N VAL A 27 -3.65 -11.01 -6.43
CA VAL A 27 -3.03 -10.53 -5.18
C VAL A 27 -1.84 -11.42 -4.83
N ARG A 28 -2.07 -12.73 -4.83
CA ARG A 28 -1.05 -13.72 -4.46
C ARG A 28 0.22 -13.63 -5.29
N GLU A 29 0.07 -13.29 -6.56
CA GLU A 29 1.20 -13.14 -7.49
C GLU A 29 2.26 -12.18 -6.95
N TRP A 30 1.85 -11.12 -6.26
CA TRP A 30 2.75 -10.06 -5.78
C TRP A 30 2.97 -10.08 -4.27
N TRP A 31 2.03 -10.61 -3.50
CA TRP A 31 2.11 -10.59 -2.03
C TRP A 31 2.65 -11.88 -1.42
N GLY A 32 2.57 -13.00 -2.13
CA GLY A 32 3.12 -14.28 -1.66
C GLY A 32 2.16 -15.11 -0.85
N ASP A 33 2.65 -15.81 0.18
CA ASP A 33 1.84 -16.78 0.93
C ASP A 33 0.71 -16.12 1.71
N PRO A 34 -0.56 -16.47 1.42
CA PRO A 34 -1.70 -15.79 2.03
C PRO A 34 -1.76 -15.87 3.55
N GLU A 35 -1.44 -17.01 4.14
CA GLU A 35 -1.53 -17.16 5.60
C GLU A 35 -0.41 -16.43 6.34
N GLN A 36 0.78 -16.36 5.76
CA GLN A 36 1.86 -15.56 6.32
C GLN A 36 1.55 -14.08 6.26
N GLU A 37 1.04 -13.61 5.13
CA GLU A 37 0.67 -12.20 4.96
C GLU A 37 -0.48 -11.82 5.90
N LEU A 38 -1.47 -12.70 6.05
CA LEU A 38 -2.58 -12.44 6.96
C LEU A 38 -2.10 -12.21 8.40
N LYS A 39 -1.12 -12.99 8.86
CA LYS A 39 -0.56 -12.82 10.20
C LYS A 39 0.12 -11.46 10.37
N LEU A 40 0.77 -10.97 9.32
CA LEU A 40 1.47 -9.67 9.37
C LEU A 40 0.51 -8.49 9.36
N ILE A 41 -0.60 -8.57 8.64
CA ILE A 41 -1.48 -7.43 8.42
C ILE A 41 -2.73 -7.40 9.29
N ALA A 42 -2.94 -8.42 10.11
CA ALA A 42 -4.20 -8.59 10.86
C ALA A 42 -4.36 -7.64 12.05
N HIS A 43 -3.34 -6.89 12.43
CA HIS A 43 -3.32 -6.13 13.68
C HIS A 43 -3.71 -4.66 13.54
N GLY A 44 -3.80 -4.12 12.35
CA GLY A 44 -4.10 -2.71 12.12
C GLY A 44 -2.91 -1.80 12.38
N LYS A 45 -2.43 -1.72 13.60
CA LYS A 45 -1.27 -0.87 13.94
C LYS A 45 -0.24 -1.66 14.74
N ASP A 46 1.01 -1.65 14.28
CA ASP A 46 2.12 -2.35 14.91
C ASP A 46 3.10 -1.38 15.58
N ASP A 47 3.92 -1.91 16.49
CA ASP A 47 4.91 -1.14 17.24
C ASP A 47 5.98 -0.51 16.35
N ASP A 48 6.21 -1.07 15.15
CA ASP A 48 7.17 -0.53 14.18
C ASP A 48 6.61 0.64 13.35
N GLY A 49 5.41 1.10 13.66
CA GLY A 49 4.76 2.22 13.00
C GLY A 49 3.93 1.84 11.77
N THR A 50 3.84 0.56 11.44
CA THR A 50 2.99 0.11 10.33
C THR A 50 1.52 0.23 10.73
N GLU A 51 0.72 0.88 9.88
CA GLU A 51 -0.72 1.03 10.06
C GLU A 51 -1.45 0.49 8.84
N GLY A 52 -2.33 -0.48 9.06
CA GLY A 52 -3.11 -1.12 8.00
C GLY A 52 -4.58 -0.74 8.03
N PHE A 53 -5.14 -0.58 6.84
CA PHE A 53 -6.52 -0.16 6.65
C PHE A 53 -7.21 -1.03 5.61
N ALA A 54 -8.49 -1.31 5.84
CA ALA A 54 -9.36 -1.80 4.78
C ALA A 54 -9.74 -0.60 3.91
N ILE A 55 -9.60 -0.76 2.60
CA ILE A 55 -10.03 0.24 1.63
C ILE A 55 -11.53 0.09 1.45
N VAL A 56 -12.28 1.17 1.67
CA VAL A 56 -13.73 1.17 1.53
C VAL A 56 -14.11 2.09 0.37
N LEU A 57 -14.75 1.53 -0.63
CA LEU A 57 -15.18 2.24 -1.83
C LEU A 57 -16.72 2.21 -1.88
N ASP A 58 -17.35 3.38 -1.75
CA ASP A 58 -18.82 3.49 -1.69
C ASP A 58 -19.45 2.50 -0.68
N ASP A 59 -18.95 2.54 0.55
CA ASP A 59 -19.41 1.71 1.67
C ASP A 59 -19.10 0.22 1.57
N ALA A 60 -18.36 -0.22 0.54
CA ALA A 60 -17.96 -1.62 0.38
C ALA A 60 -16.45 -1.79 0.55
N PRO A 61 -15.99 -2.72 1.41
CA PRO A 61 -14.56 -3.00 1.52
C PRO A 61 -14.08 -3.72 0.25
N VAL A 62 -12.98 -3.23 -0.33
CA VAL A 62 -12.48 -3.73 -1.62
C VAL A 62 -11.01 -4.14 -1.62
N GLY A 63 -10.26 -3.81 -0.58
CA GLY A 63 -8.84 -4.14 -0.53
C GLY A 63 -8.17 -3.68 0.75
N TYR A 64 -6.87 -3.68 0.71
CA TYR A 64 -6.01 -3.36 1.86
C TYR A 64 -4.92 -2.37 1.46
N ILE A 65 -4.63 -1.43 2.33
CA ILE A 65 -3.54 -0.48 2.16
C ILE A 65 -2.88 -0.23 3.51
N GLN A 66 -1.57 -0.09 3.51
CA GLN A 66 -0.83 0.24 4.73
C GLN A 66 0.19 1.32 4.48
N SER A 67 0.48 2.09 5.54
CA SER A 67 1.66 2.93 5.60
C SER A 67 2.66 2.28 6.56
N TRP A 68 3.95 2.44 6.29
CA TRP A 68 5.00 1.87 7.11
C TRP A 68 6.20 2.82 7.14
N MET A 69 7.09 2.62 8.11
CA MET A 69 8.26 3.48 8.33
C MET A 69 9.50 2.76 7.80
N PRO A 70 10.01 3.11 6.61
CA PRO A 70 11.19 2.43 6.07
C PRO A 70 12.39 2.43 7.02
N SER A 71 12.59 3.50 7.77
CA SER A 71 13.72 3.60 8.72
C SER A 71 13.71 2.52 9.81
N GLN A 72 12.58 1.85 10.04
CA GLN A 72 12.46 0.75 11.01
C GLN A 72 12.83 -0.61 10.43
N PHE A 73 13.17 -0.66 9.13
CA PHE A 73 13.42 -1.92 8.42
C PHE A 73 14.79 -1.90 7.74
N ASP A 74 15.33 -3.08 7.50
CA ASP A 74 16.57 -3.25 6.74
C ASP A 74 16.46 -4.56 5.94
N ASN A 75 15.57 -4.54 4.95
CA ASN A 75 15.31 -5.71 4.12
C ASN A 75 16.24 -5.76 2.90
N GLU A 76 16.48 -4.60 2.27
CA GLU A 76 17.27 -4.51 1.04
C GLU A 76 18.32 -3.39 1.09
N GLY A 77 18.46 -2.72 2.22
CA GLY A 77 19.45 -1.67 2.46
C GLY A 77 19.00 -0.25 2.13
N TRP A 78 18.11 -0.08 1.16
CA TRP A 78 17.65 1.27 0.77
C TRP A 78 16.83 1.97 1.86
N GLU A 79 16.18 1.18 2.71
CA GLU A 79 15.31 1.68 3.78
C GLU A 79 16.08 2.47 4.82
N GLN A 80 17.31 2.07 5.11
CA GLN A 80 18.12 2.65 6.19
C GLN A 80 18.58 4.08 5.90
N GLY A 81 18.61 4.48 4.64
CA GLY A 81 19.02 5.84 4.27
C GLY A 81 17.94 6.89 4.40
N LEU A 82 16.72 6.50 4.76
CA LEU A 82 15.57 7.40 4.79
C LEU A 82 15.31 7.96 6.17
N SER A 83 14.83 9.21 6.22
CA SER A 83 14.41 9.88 7.46
C SER A 83 13.25 9.12 8.10
N PRO A 84 13.13 9.14 9.46
CA PRO A 84 11.96 8.58 10.15
C PRO A 84 10.61 9.18 9.74
N ASP A 85 10.60 10.35 9.11
CA ASP A 85 9.36 10.99 8.65
C ASP A 85 8.83 10.42 7.33
N VAL A 86 9.67 9.68 6.59
CA VAL A 86 9.26 9.07 5.33
C VAL A 86 8.30 7.91 5.61
N ARG A 87 7.26 7.81 4.78
CA ARG A 87 6.31 6.69 4.86
C ARG A 87 6.33 5.89 3.57
N GLY A 88 6.35 4.57 3.71
CA GLY A 88 6.14 3.65 2.61
C GLY A 88 4.67 3.30 2.49
N ILE A 89 4.25 2.86 1.31
CA ILE A 89 2.87 2.44 1.05
C ILE A 89 2.90 1.07 0.39
N ASP A 90 2.06 0.15 0.89
CA ASP A 90 1.79 -1.12 0.23
C ASP A 90 0.28 -1.25 0.08
N VAL A 91 -0.17 -1.76 -1.05
CA VAL A 91 -1.59 -1.80 -1.38
C VAL A 91 -1.93 -3.01 -2.24
N PHE A 92 -3.10 -3.60 -1.98
CA PHE A 92 -3.72 -4.49 -2.96
C PHE A 92 -5.23 -4.22 -3.01
N ILE A 93 -5.80 -4.40 -4.19
CA ILE A 93 -7.24 -4.34 -4.40
C ILE A 93 -7.72 -5.79 -4.55
N GLY A 94 -8.48 -6.27 -3.57
CA GLY A 94 -8.91 -7.67 -3.54
C GLY A 94 -10.11 -7.97 -4.40
N GLU A 95 -11.04 -7.01 -4.53
CA GLU A 95 -12.23 -7.18 -5.36
C GLU A 95 -11.91 -6.80 -6.81
N THR A 96 -12.07 -7.76 -7.71
CA THR A 96 -11.76 -7.56 -9.13
C THR A 96 -12.59 -6.43 -9.77
N SER A 97 -13.81 -6.23 -9.29
CA SER A 97 -14.68 -5.15 -9.75
C SER A 97 -14.12 -3.76 -9.44
N ALA A 98 -13.22 -3.64 -8.48
CA ALA A 98 -12.64 -2.36 -8.05
C ALA A 98 -11.26 -2.09 -8.66
N LEU A 99 -10.69 -3.00 -9.44
CA LEU A 99 -9.32 -2.87 -9.95
C LEU A 99 -9.06 -1.62 -10.79
N GLY A 100 -10.08 -1.07 -11.44
CA GLY A 100 -9.94 0.17 -12.20
C GLY A 100 -9.84 1.43 -11.37
N ASN A 101 -9.94 1.34 -10.03
CA ASN A 101 -9.97 2.49 -9.14
C ASN A 101 -8.65 2.73 -8.39
N GLY A 102 -7.58 2.05 -8.79
CA GLY A 102 -6.29 2.12 -8.08
C GLY A 102 -5.74 3.53 -7.94
N VAL A 103 -5.78 4.31 -9.01
CA VAL A 103 -5.27 5.70 -8.98
C VAL A 103 -6.06 6.55 -7.98
N ALA A 104 -7.38 6.46 -7.99
CA ALA A 104 -8.23 7.22 -7.06
C ALA A 104 -7.98 6.81 -5.61
N ILE A 105 -7.84 5.52 -5.35
CA ILE A 105 -7.59 4.97 -4.02
C ILE A 105 -6.24 5.45 -3.48
N ILE A 106 -5.18 5.30 -4.28
CA ILE A 106 -3.82 5.67 -3.86
C ILE A 106 -3.72 7.18 -3.69
N SER A 107 -4.34 7.97 -4.57
CA SER A 107 -4.37 9.43 -4.43
C SER A 107 -5.03 9.88 -3.14
N ALA A 108 -6.13 9.22 -2.75
CA ALA A 108 -6.81 9.52 -1.49
C ALA A 108 -5.92 9.20 -0.28
N PHE A 109 -5.17 8.10 -0.33
CA PHE A 109 -4.28 7.72 0.75
C PHE A 109 -3.07 8.65 0.84
N VAL A 110 -2.51 9.05 -0.30
CA VAL A 110 -1.44 10.06 -0.37
C VAL A 110 -1.90 11.36 0.27
N HIS A 111 -3.10 11.81 -0.05
CA HIS A 111 -3.68 13.02 0.54
C HIS A 111 -3.77 12.90 2.06
N ARG A 112 -4.21 11.75 2.55
CA ARG A 112 -4.29 11.48 3.99
C ARG A 112 -2.91 11.61 4.65
N LEU A 113 -1.88 10.98 4.08
CA LEU A 113 -0.54 11.02 4.63
C LEU A 113 0.05 12.44 4.61
N PHE A 114 -0.17 13.19 3.54
CA PHE A 114 0.25 14.59 3.46
C PHE A 114 -0.45 15.43 4.53
N THR A 115 -1.75 15.23 4.74
CA THR A 115 -2.51 15.93 5.76
C THR A 115 -2.00 15.62 7.18
N GLU A 116 -1.50 14.40 7.38
CA GLU A 116 -0.90 13.99 8.65
C GLU A 116 0.53 14.52 8.83
N GLY A 117 1.09 15.21 7.84
CA GLY A 117 2.40 15.82 7.92
C GLY A 117 3.55 15.02 7.32
N HIS A 118 3.27 13.93 6.62
CA HIS A 118 4.28 13.12 5.96
C HIS A 118 4.48 13.64 4.54
N ASP A 119 5.56 14.38 4.32
CA ASP A 119 5.80 15.09 3.06
C ASP A 119 6.62 14.30 2.03
N HIS A 120 7.14 13.12 2.41
CA HIS A 120 7.93 12.26 1.54
C HIS A 120 7.42 10.82 1.63
N LEU A 121 6.93 10.30 0.52
CA LEU A 121 6.35 8.95 0.43
C LEU A 121 7.16 8.12 -0.55
N VAL A 122 7.30 6.82 -0.27
CA VAL A 122 8.02 5.88 -1.12
C VAL A 122 7.17 4.65 -1.38
N ILE A 123 7.44 3.99 -2.50
CA ILE A 123 6.77 2.75 -2.86
C ILE A 123 7.75 1.92 -3.69
N ASP A 124 7.72 0.60 -3.53
CA ASP A 124 8.70 -0.29 -4.15
C ASP A 124 8.04 -1.45 -4.91
N PRO A 125 7.28 -1.15 -5.98
CA PRO A 125 6.63 -2.21 -6.75
C PRO A 125 7.64 -3.13 -7.41
N ASP A 126 7.26 -4.40 -7.57
CA ASP A 126 8.03 -5.37 -8.34
C ASP A 126 8.22 -4.85 -9.77
N LYS A 127 9.41 -5.04 -10.34
CA LYS A 127 9.74 -4.60 -11.70
C LYS A 127 8.80 -5.16 -12.75
N GLN A 128 8.22 -6.34 -12.51
CA GLN A 128 7.30 -6.99 -13.43
C GLN A 128 5.85 -6.53 -13.27
N ASN A 129 5.55 -5.82 -12.20
CA ASN A 129 4.21 -5.34 -11.93
C ASN A 129 3.94 -4.02 -12.66
N HIS A 130 3.89 -4.08 -13.99
CA HIS A 130 3.74 -2.90 -14.83
C HIS A 130 2.44 -2.13 -14.57
N ARG A 131 1.37 -2.83 -14.23
CA ARG A 131 0.09 -2.20 -13.92
C ARG A 131 0.20 -1.31 -12.69
N ALA A 132 0.84 -1.81 -11.63
CA ALA A 132 1.04 -1.03 -10.41
C ALA A 132 1.95 0.17 -10.68
N ILE A 133 3.07 -0.04 -11.38
CA ILE A 133 4.01 1.03 -11.70
C ILE A 133 3.31 2.16 -12.46
N ARG A 134 2.48 1.82 -13.47
CA ARG A 134 1.74 2.83 -14.22
C ARG A 134 0.74 3.59 -13.35
N ALA A 135 0.07 2.90 -12.43
CA ALA A 135 -0.86 3.56 -11.51
C ALA A 135 -0.13 4.54 -10.60
N TYR A 136 1.03 4.15 -10.06
CA TYR A 136 1.83 5.02 -9.19
C TYR A 136 2.36 6.23 -9.94
N GLU A 137 2.79 6.04 -11.19
CA GLU A 137 3.22 7.17 -12.04
C GLU A 137 2.07 8.15 -12.28
N LYS A 138 0.85 7.66 -12.49
CA LYS A 138 -0.33 8.52 -12.65
C LYS A 138 -0.68 9.30 -11.39
N VAL A 139 -0.39 8.76 -10.22
CA VAL A 139 -0.57 9.48 -8.95
C VAL A 139 0.47 10.59 -8.79
N GLY A 140 1.65 10.43 -9.38
CA GLY A 140 2.72 11.41 -9.33
C GLY A 140 4.04 10.87 -8.80
N PHE A 141 4.12 9.58 -8.47
CA PHE A 141 5.38 8.96 -8.06
C PHE A 141 6.37 8.94 -9.22
N VAL A 142 7.64 9.19 -8.92
CA VAL A 142 8.74 9.14 -9.90
C VAL A 142 9.79 8.15 -9.44
N ARG A 143 10.42 7.49 -10.39
CA ARG A 143 11.50 6.54 -10.08
C ARG A 143 12.71 7.31 -9.57
N TYR A 144 13.36 6.77 -8.52
CA TYR A 144 14.62 7.33 -8.04
C TYR A 144 15.71 6.27 -7.87
N GLY A 145 15.38 4.98 -8.01
CA GLY A 145 16.34 3.90 -7.90
C GLY A 145 15.68 2.56 -8.17
N GLU A 146 16.43 1.50 -7.91
CA GLU A 146 15.92 0.14 -8.05
C GLU A 146 16.74 -0.83 -7.19
N THR A 147 16.12 -1.97 -6.88
CA THR A 147 16.79 -3.12 -6.30
C THR A 147 16.85 -4.20 -7.37
N GLU A 148 17.29 -5.42 -7.03
CA GLU A 148 17.28 -6.54 -7.97
C GLU A 148 15.87 -6.83 -8.49
N GLU A 149 14.86 -6.77 -7.61
CA GLU A 149 13.49 -7.15 -7.94
C GLU A 149 12.50 -5.99 -8.05
N SER A 150 12.82 -4.84 -7.45
CA SER A 150 11.87 -3.74 -7.31
C SER A 150 12.34 -2.46 -7.96
N VAL A 151 11.38 -1.64 -8.37
CA VAL A 151 11.60 -0.24 -8.73
C VAL A 151 11.34 0.60 -7.49
N LEU A 152 12.24 1.54 -7.19
CA LEU A 152 12.04 2.47 -6.07
C LEU A 152 11.45 3.77 -6.61
N MET A 153 10.29 4.14 -6.06
CA MET A 153 9.58 5.33 -6.50
C MET A 153 9.27 6.23 -5.30
N GLU A 154 9.22 7.53 -5.53
CA GLU A 154 8.94 8.50 -4.47
C GLU A 154 7.98 9.57 -4.94
N LEU A 155 7.28 10.17 -3.98
CA LEU A 155 6.44 11.33 -4.18
C LEU A 155 6.70 12.29 -3.03
N LYS A 156 7.11 13.50 -3.35
CA LYS A 156 7.35 14.56 -2.37
C LYS A 156 6.28 15.62 -2.51
N ARG A 157 5.79 16.08 -1.37
CA ARG A 157 4.81 17.16 -1.34
C ARG A 157 5.47 18.45 -1.85
N ALA A 158 4.78 19.10 -2.77
CA ALA A 158 5.23 20.37 -3.34
C ALA A 158 5.13 21.52 -2.33
#